data_085d4e8262bd7ed80f7d27234d6f6bb3
#
_entry.id   085d4e8262bd7ed80f7d27234d6f6bb3
#
_cell.length_a   1.000
_cell.length_b   1.000
_cell.length_c   1.000
_cell.angle_alpha   90.00
_cell.angle_beta   90.00
_cell.angle_gamma   90.00
#
_symmetry.space_group_name_H-M   'P 1'
#
loop_
_entity.id
_entity.type
_entity.pdbx_description
1 polymer ?
#
loop_
_entity_poly.entity_id
_entity_poly.type
_entity_poly.pdbx_seq_one_letter_code
_entity_poly.pdbx_strand_id
1 'polypeptide(L)'
;MGTLILVSAALAQDRSKITAGAEVYAERCAACHGERLRATGANFDLLKLRPDERERFDKAVNDGKGQMPPWGGVLSDEEIDQLWAYLRSRADS
;
A
#
# COMPACT_ATOMS: atom_id res chain seq x y z
N MET A 1 22.73 18.27 16.79
CA MET A 1 21.33 18.72 16.91
C MET A 1 20.56 18.62 15.62
N GLY A 2 21.12 18.97 14.46
CA GLY A 2 20.45 18.84 13.18
C GLY A 2 20.05 17.40 12.84
N THR A 3 20.81 16.41 13.28
CA THR A 3 20.54 14.98 13.02
C THR A 3 19.23 14.52 13.64
N LEU A 4 18.91 14.95 14.88
CA LEU A 4 17.67 14.58 15.55
C LEU A 4 16.45 15.15 14.84
N ILE A 5 16.54 16.38 14.34
CA ILE A 5 15.45 17.03 13.60
C ILE A 5 15.19 16.27 12.29
N LEU A 6 16.23 15.86 11.58
CA LEU A 6 16.10 15.12 10.33
C LEU A 6 15.47 13.75 10.54
N VAL A 7 15.84 13.03 11.58
CA VAL A 7 15.26 11.72 11.92
C VAL A 7 13.77 11.87 12.24
N SER A 8 13.40 12.89 13.01
CA SER A 8 11.99 13.14 13.35
C SER A 8 11.16 13.47 12.11
N ALA A 9 11.71 14.27 11.20
CA ALA A 9 11.03 14.62 9.94
C ALA A 9 10.80 13.38 9.07
N ALA A 10 11.81 12.50 8.96
CA ALA A 10 11.70 11.27 8.18
C ALA A 10 10.61 10.34 8.73
N LEU A 11 10.56 10.18 10.06
CA LEU A 11 9.52 9.36 10.72
C LEU A 11 8.13 9.95 10.50
N ALA A 12 7.99 11.28 10.54
CA ALA A 12 6.71 11.94 10.31
C ALA A 12 6.25 11.74 8.86
N GLN A 13 7.16 11.81 7.89
CA GLN A 13 6.85 11.56 6.48
C GLN A 13 6.41 10.11 6.27
N ASP A 14 7.07 9.14 6.89
CA ASP A 14 6.70 7.74 6.78
C ASP A 14 5.32 7.49 7.36
N ARG A 15 5.00 8.07 8.50
CA ARG A 15 3.67 7.96 9.10
C ARG A 15 2.58 8.59 8.24
N SER A 16 2.84 9.77 7.67
CA SER A 16 1.91 10.43 6.76
C SER A 16 1.64 9.58 5.53
N LYS A 17 2.68 8.99 4.97
CA LYS A 17 2.57 8.13 3.79
C LYS A 17 1.74 6.89 4.11
N ILE A 18 1.97 6.26 5.25
CA ILE A 18 1.22 5.08 5.69
C ILE A 18 -0.25 5.43 5.90
N THR A 19 -0.54 6.56 6.56
CA THR A 19 -1.91 7.00 6.81
C THR A 19 -2.64 7.29 5.49
N ALA A 20 -1.98 7.98 4.56
CA ALA A 20 -2.55 8.25 3.25
C ALA A 20 -2.82 6.95 2.48
N GLY A 21 -1.90 5.99 2.56
CA GLY A 21 -2.06 4.68 1.94
C GLY A 21 -3.23 3.90 2.53
N ALA A 22 -3.43 4.00 3.83
CA ALA A 22 -4.57 3.37 4.50
C ALA A 22 -5.91 3.92 3.97
N GLU A 23 -5.98 5.22 3.72
CA GLU A 23 -7.17 5.85 3.17
C GLU A 23 -7.44 5.39 1.74
N VAL A 24 -6.42 5.37 0.89
CA VAL A 24 -6.53 4.88 -0.48
C VAL A 24 -6.97 3.42 -0.47
N TYR A 25 -6.37 2.60 0.38
CA TYR A 25 -6.74 1.20 0.51
C TYR A 25 -8.21 1.03 0.89
N ALA A 26 -8.67 1.77 1.89
CA ALA A 26 -10.06 1.66 2.35
C ALA A 26 -11.06 2.03 1.26
N GLU A 27 -10.73 3.01 0.43
CA GLU A 27 -11.62 3.48 -0.63
C GLU A 27 -11.62 2.58 -1.86
N ARG A 28 -10.48 1.96 -2.20
CA ARG A 28 -10.28 1.31 -3.50
C ARG A 28 -10.06 -0.20 -3.45
N CYS A 29 -9.57 -0.72 -2.34
CA CYS A 29 -9.09 -2.10 -2.26
C CYS A 29 -9.83 -2.96 -1.26
N ALA A 30 -10.33 -2.36 -0.18
CA ALA A 30 -10.90 -3.11 0.94
C ALA A 30 -12.13 -3.95 0.57
N ALA A 31 -12.91 -3.50 -0.40
CA ALA A 31 -14.11 -4.23 -0.83
C ALA A 31 -13.79 -5.66 -1.27
N CYS A 32 -12.62 -5.88 -1.88
CA CYS A 32 -12.21 -7.19 -2.37
C CYS A 32 -11.15 -7.85 -1.46
N HIS A 33 -10.21 -7.07 -0.92
CA HIS A 33 -9.10 -7.59 -0.13
C HIS A 33 -9.32 -7.56 1.38
N GLY A 34 -10.48 -7.06 1.83
CA GLY A 34 -10.83 -7.03 3.24
C GLY A 34 -10.39 -5.77 3.97
N GLU A 35 -11.11 -5.39 5.01
CA GLU A 35 -10.77 -4.24 5.84
C GLU A 35 -9.42 -4.46 6.51
N ARG A 36 -8.59 -3.43 6.51
CA ARG A 36 -7.27 -3.46 7.15
C ARG A 36 -6.41 -4.63 6.68
N LEU A 37 -6.53 -5.00 5.41
CA LEU A 37 -5.78 -6.08 4.80
C LEU A 37 -6.10 -7.48 5.36
N ARG A 38 -7.24 -7.63 6.00
CA ARG A 38 -7.69 -8.95 6.47
C ARG A 38 -8.19 -9.75 5.28
N ALA A 39 -7.51 -10.83 4.97
CA ALA A 39 -7.89 -11.69 3.85
C ALA A 39 -9.28 -12.30 4.08
N THR A 40 -10.12 -12.24 3.03
CA THR A 40 -11.46 -12.81 3.07
C THR A 40 -11.48 -14.27 2.59
N GLY A 41 -10.36 -14.77 2.08
CA GLY A 41 -10.28 -16.08 1.46
C GLY A 41 -10.64 -16.09 -0.02
N ALA A 42 -11.25 -15.02 -0.52
CA ALA A 42 -11.65 -14.91 -1.93
C ALA A 42 -10.53 -14.45 -2.85
N ASN A 43 -9.56 -13.69 -2.30
CA ASN A 43 -8.48 -13.09 -3.09
C ASN A 43 -7.13 -13.35 -2.42
N PHE A 44 -6.05 -13.06 -3.17
CA PHE A 44 -4.70 -13.21 -2.64
C PHE A 44 -4.51 -12.35 -1.39
N ASP A 45 -3.90 -12.96 -0.36
CA ASP A 45 -3.59 -12.26 0.88
C ASP A 45 -2.41 -11.31 0.66
N LEU A 46 -2.69 -10.02 0.65
CA LEU A 46 -1.68 -8.98 0.37
C LEU A 46 -0.56 -8.95 1.42
N LEU A 47 -0.83 -9.43 2.63
CA LEU A 47 0.20 -9.50 3.68
C LEU A 47 1.30 -10.51 3.35
N LYS A 48 1.07 -11.40 2.40
CA LYS A 48 2.07 -12.37 1.95
C LYS A 48 3.04 -11.81 0.92
N LEU A 49 2.80 -10.60 0.38
CA LEU A 49 3.75 -9.94 -0.49
C LEU A 49 5.03 -9.60 0.27
N ARG A 50 6.17 -9.95 -0.30
CA ARG A 50 7.47 -9.71 0.31
C ARG A 50 8.01 -8.32 -0.06
N PRO A 51 8.98 -7.79 0.71
CA PRO A 51 9.56 -6.48 0.40
C PRO A 51 10.17 -6.37 -1.00
N ASP A 52 10.64 -7.49 -1.57
CA ASP A 52 11.25 -7.53 -2.89
C ASP A 52 10.24 -7.70 -4.02
N GLU A 53 8.94 -7.68 -3.72
CA GLU A 53 7.90 -7.90 -4.73
C GLU A 53 7.18 -6.61 -5.13
N ARG A 54 7.84 -5.44 -5.00
CA ARG A 54 7.26 -4.16 -5.38
C ARG A 54 6.81 -4.13 -6.83
N GLU A 55 7.59 -4.67 -7.74
CA GLU A 55 7.24 -4.70 -9.16
C GLU A 55 5.97 -5.50 -9.43
N ARG A 56 5.83 -6.62 -8.75
CA ARG A 56 4.63 -7.45 -8.85
C ARG A 56 3.39 -6.67 -8.40
N PHE A 57 3.54 -5.95 -7.29
CA PHE A 57 2.47 -5.11 -6.76
C PHE A 57 2.11 -3.98 -7.73
N ASP A 58 3.11 -3.24 -8.22
CA ASP A 58 2.88 -2.12 -9.12
C ASP A 58 2.19 -2.58 -10.41
N LYS A 59 2.62 -3.70 -10.96
CA LYS A 59 2.04 -4.23 -12.19
C LYS A 59 0.58 -4.63 -11.97
N ALA A 60 0.27 -5.31 -10.88
CA ALA A 60 -1.09 -5.74 -10.58
C ALA A 60 -2.02 -4.53 -10.37
N VAL A 61 -1.54 -3.49 -9.67
CA VAL A 61 -2.34 -2.30 -9.43
C VAL A 61 -2.56 -1.50 -10.71
N ASN A 62 -1.51 -1.31 -11.51
CA ASN A 62 -1.60 -0.51 -12.73
C ASN A 62 -2.39 -1.20 -13.83
N ASP A 63 -2.13 -2.49 -14.05
CA ASP A 63 -2.66 -3.23 -15.21
C ASP A 63 -3.89 -4.07 -14.88
N GLY A 64 -4.15 -4.29 -13.59
CA GLY A 64 -5.17 -5.24 -13.16
C GLY A 64 -4.68 -6.68 -13.26
N LYS A 65 -5.43 -7.59 -12.66
CA LYS A 65 -5.13 -9.02 -12.73
C LYS A 65 -6.41 -9.81 -12.44
N GLY A 66 -6.83 -10.63 -13.38
CA GLY A 66 -8.07 -11.38 -13.23
C GLY A 66 -9.26 -10.44 -13.07
N GLN A 67 -9.98 -10.54 -11.97
CA GLN A 67 -11.12 -9.67 -11.68
C GLN A 67 -10.71 -8.33 -11.08
N MET A 68 -9.45 -8.15 -10.73
CA MET A 68 -8.95 -6.88 -10.21
C MET A 68 -8.85 -5.87 -11.35
N PRO A 69 -9.55 -4.72 -11.27
CA PRO A 69 -9.49 -3.73 -12.34
C PRO A 69 -8.13 -3.00 -12.35
N PRO A 70 -7.75 -2.43 -13.49
CA PRO A 70 -6.54 -1.62 -13.56
C PRO A 70 -6.75 -0.25 -12.92
N TRP A 71 -5.87 0.16 -12.04
CA TRP A 71 -5.91 1.44 -11.36
C TRP A 71 -4.92 2.44 -11.94
N GLY A 72 -4.09 2.03 -12.91
CA GLY A 72 -3.18 2.95 -13.61
C GLY A 72 -3.98 4.06 -14.29
N GLY A 73 -3.58 5.31 -14.11
CA GLY A 73 -4.31 6.46 -14.61
C GLY A 73 -5.44 6.92 -13.71
N VAL A 74 -5.91 6.09 -12.77
CA VAL A 74 -6.90 6.49 -11.75
C VAL A 74 -6.17 6.89 -10.46
N LEU A 75 -5.21 6.06 -10.04
CA LEU A 75 -4.35 6.38 -8.90
C LEU A 75 -3.04 6.97 -9.41
N SER A 76 -2.55 8.01 -8.73
CA SER A 76 -1.25 8.58 -9.04
C SER A 76 -0.12 7.65 -8.58
N ASP A 77 1.08 7.85 -9.12
CA ASP A 77 2.25 7.11 -8.66
C ASP A 77 2.50 7.31 -7.17
N GLU A 78 2.23 8.51 -6.67
CA GLU A 78 2.35 8.82 -5.25
C GLU A 78 1.35 8.01 -4.43
N GLU A 79 0.11 7.90 -4.89
CA GLU A 79 -0.91 7.12 -4.19
C GLU A 79 -0.57 5.63 -4.17
N ILE A 80 -0.03 5.11 -5.26
CA ILE A 80 0.42 3.72 -5.34
C ILE A 80 1.58 3.49 -4.36
N ASP A 81 2.50 4.43 -4.27
CA ASP A 81 3.61 4.36 -3.31
C ASP A 81 3.09 4.39 -1.86
N GLN A 82 2.08 5.20 -1.59
CA GLN A 82 1.43 5.26 -0.28
C GLN A 82 0.74 3.94 0.06
N LEU A 83 0.07 3.34 -0.91
CA LEU A 83 -0.54 2.01 -0.74
C LEU A 83 0.51 0.97 -0.36
N TRP A 84 1.64 0.96 -1.05
CA TRP A 84 2.73 0.04 -0.75
C TRP A 84 3.27 0.26 0.66
N ALA A 85 3.45 1.53 1.07
CA ALA A 85 3.92 1.86 2.41
C ALA A 85 2.96 1.33 3.48
N TYR A 86 1.66 1.50 3.27
CA TYR A 86 0.65 0.97 4.18
C TYR A 86 0.73 -0.55 4.27
N LEU A 87 0.77 -1.22 3.12
CA LEU A 87 0.85 -2.68 3.05
C LEU A 87 2.09 -3.19 3.79
N ARG A 88 3.26 -2.59 3.54
CA ARG A 88 4.49 -2.99 4.22
C ARG A 88 4.41 -2.77 5.73
N SER A 89 3.80 -1.68 6.17
CA SER A 89 3.67 -1.40 7.60
C SER A 89 2.85 -2.48 8.32
N ARG A 90 1.86 -3.05 7.66
CA ARG A 90 1.03 -4.12 8.22
C ARG A 90 1.73 -5.48 8.14
N ALA A 91 2.39 -5.77 7.02
CA ALA A 91 3.07 -7.04 6.82
C ALA A 91 4.30 -7.19 7.71
N ASP A 92 4.98 -6.08 8.02
CA ASP A 92 6.22 -6.08 8.81
C ASP A 92 5.98 -5.95 10.32
N SER A 93 4.75 -5.77 10.76
CA SER A 93 4.42 -5.62 12.18
C SER A 93 4.22 -6.94 12.90
#